data_6605437d0405fbb97fc7f6d0028ad5f9
#
_entry.id   6605437d0405fbb97fc7f6d0028ad5f9
#
_cell.length_a   1.000
_cell.length_b   1.000
_cell.length_c   1.000
_cell.angle_alpha   90.00
_cell.angle_beta   90.00
_cell.angle_gamma   90.00
#
_symmetry.space_group_name_H-M   'P 1'
#
loop_
_entity.id
_entity.type
_entity.pdbx_description
1 polymer ?
#
loop_
_entity_poly.entity_id
_entity_poly.type
_entity_poly.pdbx_seq_one_letter_code
_entity_poly.pdbx_strand_id
1 'polypeptide(L)'
;WSSDVCSSDLFDKSRNLYGLNFARSSRKKEIILCEGYMDVISMHQAGFTNAVAALGTAFTSGHGTLLKRYTENVILSFDSDEAGQRAILRAIPILKEEGLTVRVLDLTPYKDPDEFIKGLGAQALEERIRKAMSSFMFQVKVAAGRYDQDDPESKTQFQHEAAKLLAT
;
A
#
# COMPACT_ATOMS: atom_id res chain seq x y z
N TRP A 1 20.88 -20.55 28.96
CA TRP A 1 20.73 -19.34 28.15
C TRP A 1 19.27 -19.32 27.72
N SER A 2 18.49 -18.53 28.42
CA SER A 2 17.10 -18.30 28.06
C SER A 2 17.07 -17.51 26.76
N SER A 3 16.36 -18.02 25.75
CA SER A 3 16.13 -17.37 24.45
C SER A 3 15.25 -16.11 24.54
N ASP A 4 14.89 -15.68 25.73
CA ASP A 4 13.91 -14.63 25.97
C ASP A 4 14.50 -13.21 26.03
N VAL A 5 15.81 -13.05 25.87
CA VAL A 5 16.48 -11.74 25.91
C VAL A 5 16.64 -11.09 24.54
N CYS A 6 16.17 -11.69 23.46
CA CYS A 6 16.24 -11.11 22.11
C CYS A 6 14.90 -10.55 21.63
N SER A 7 13.96 -10.34 22.47
CA SER A 7 12.78 -9.60 22.18
C SER A 7 13.04 -8.14 22.51
N SER A 8 13.35 -7.41 21.57
CA SER A 8 13.32 -5.98 21.28
C SER A 8 12.30 -5.15 22.08
N ASP A 9 12.40 -5.12 23.40
CA ASP A 9 11.71 -4.12 24.23
C ASP A 9 12.17 -2.67 23.88
N LEU A 10 13.28 -2.58 23.10
CA LEU A 10 13.88 -1.34 22.63
C LEU A 10 13.45 -0.92 21.21
N PHE A 11 12.80 -1.80 20.42
CA PHE A 11 12.43 -1.52 19.04
C PHE A 11 10.97 -1.88 18.76
N ASP A 12 10.11 -0.88 18.77
CA ASP A 12 8.69 -1.03 18.45
C ASP A 12 8.47 -1.07 16.93
N LYS A 13 8.27 -2.27 16.40
CA LYS A 13 8.01 -2.51 14.98
C LYS A 13 6.70 -1.86 14.51
N SER A 14 5.73 -1.67 15.41
CA SER A 14 4.43 -1.08 15.09
C SER A 14 4.49 0.44 14.85
N ARG A 15 5.63 1.06 15.15
CA ARG A 15 5.89 2.51 15.05
C ARG A 15 7.11 2.84 14.21
N ASN A 16 7.68 1.88 13.52
CA ASN A 16 8.87 2.07 12.69
C ASN A 16 8.62 1.52 11.29
N LEU A 17 9.14 2.22 10.28
CA LEU A 17 9.06 1.84 8.88
C LEU A 17 10.46 1.69 8.29
N TYR A 18 10.70 0.59 7.60
CA TYR A 18 11.92 0.38 6.83
C TYR A 18 12.02 1.40 5.70
N GLY A 19 13.18 1.95 5.45
CA GLY A 19 13.41 2.95 4.40
C GLY A 19 12.99 4.38 4.74
N LEU A 20 12.34 4.62 5.90
CA LEU A 20 11.85 5.96 6.26
C LEU A 20 12.97 7.00 6.40
N ASN A 21 14.18 6.57 6.81
CA ASN A 21 15.35 7.44 6.89
C ASN A 21 15.73 8.05 5.53
N PHE A 22 15.49 7.34 4.42
CA PHE A 22 15.67 7.85 3.06
C PHE A 22 14.43 8.62 2.59
N ALA A 23 13.24 8.08 2.82
CA ALA A 23 11.99 8.67 2.37
C ALA A 23 11.78 10.08 2.91
N ARG A 24 12.10 10.35 4.20
CA ARG A 24 11.99 11.68 4.81
C ARG A 24 12.88 12.74 4.17
N SER A 25 13.97 12.33 3.53
CA SER A 25 14.91 13.21 2.82
C SER A 25 14.61 13.31 1.33
N SER A 26 13.63 12.55 0.84
CA SER A 26 13.21 12.58 -0.55
C SER A 26 12.49 13.91 -0.85
N ARG A 27 12.71 14.43 -2.07
CA ARG A 27 11.98 15.60 -2.58
C ARG A 27 10.59 15.26 -3.11
N LYS A 28 10.20 13.98 -3.10
CA LYS A 28 8.88 13.53 -3.54
C LYS A 28 7.83 13.95 -2.50
N LYS A 29 6.65 14.38 -2.98
CA LYS A 29 5.53 14.80 -2.12
C LYS A 29 4.72 13.65 -1.54
N GLU A 30 5.02 12.43 -1.98
CA GLU A 30 4.29 11.22 -1.64
C GLU A 30 5.24 10.13 -1.15
N ILE A 31 4.76 9.28 -0.28
CA ILE A 31 5.47 8.08 0.19
C ILE A 31 4.81 6.86 -0.43
N ILE A 32 5.62 5.91 -0.91
CA ILE A 32 5.17 4.63 -1.44
C ILE A 32 5.30 3.60 -0.32
N LEU A 33 4.19 3.05 0.12
CA LEU A 33 4.16 1.99 1.13
C LEU A 33 4.11 0.63 0.45
N CYS A 34 5.20 -0.12 0.55
CA CYS A 34 5.35 -1.48 0.05
C CYS A 34 4.96 -2.52 1.11
N GLU A 35 4.72 -3.77 0.70
CA GLU A 35 4.39 -4.85 1.61
C GLU A 35 5.63 -5.30 2.40
N GLY A 36 6.77 -5.48 1.72
CA GLY A 36 8.01 -6.00 2.28
C GLY A 36 9.22 -5.09 2.11
N TYR A 37 10.26 -5.35 2.91
CA TYR A 37 11.52 -4.61 2.83
C TYR A 37 12.30 -4.92 1.54
N MET A 38 12.10 -6.09 0.93
CA MET A 38 12.73 -6.43 -0.35
C MET A 38 12.21 -5.54 -1.47
N ASP A 39 10.90 -5.26 -1.49
CA ASP A 39 10.29 -4.33 -2.44
C ASP A 39 10.89 -2.93 -2.29
N VAL A 40 11.08 -2.49 -1.04
CA VAL A 40 11.71 -1.18 -0.76
C VAL A 40 13.14 -1.14 -1.30
N ILE A 41 13.91 -2.22 -1.14
CA ILE A 41 15.28 -2.28 -1.67
C ILE A 41 15.26 -2.17 -3.20
N SER A 42 14.42 -2.95 -3.89
CA SER A 42 14.28 -2.89 -5.35
C SER A 42 13.82 -1.51 -5.83
N MET A 43 12.85 -0.92 -5.13
CA MET A 43 12.37 0.43 -5.41
C MET A 43 13.49 1.48 -5.26
N HIS A 44 14.26 1.43 -4.16
CA HIS A 44 15.38 2.34 -3.94
C HIS A 44 16.48 2.18 -4.99
N GLN A 45 16.81 0.95 -5.39
CA GLN A 45 17.77 0.69 -6.47
C GLN A 45 17.31 1.27 -7.81
N ALA A 46 16.00 1.29 -8.04
CA ALA A 46 15.38 1.89 -9.22
C ALA A 46 15.19 3.42 -9.11
N GLY A 47 15.63 4.05 -8.00
CA GLY A 47 15.58 5.50 -7.79
C GLY A 47 14.35 6.02 -7.03
N PHE A 48 13.46 5.14 -6.56
CA PHE A 48 12.28 5.51 -5.76
C PHE A 48 12.60 5.51 -4.26
N THR A 49 13.44 6.46 -3.83
CA THR A 49 13.91 6.56 -2.44
C THR A 49 12.83 6.95 -1.44
N ASN A 50 11.61 7.27 -1.89
CA ASN A 50 10.42 7.53 -1.08
C ASN A 50 9.61 6.26 -0.77
N ALA A 51 10.13 5.07 -1.06
CA ALA A 51 9.50 3.80 -0.71
C ALA A 51 9.83 3.40 0.73
N VAL A 52 8.83 2.86 1.45
CA VAL A 52 8.92 2.37 2.83
C VAL A 52 8.11 1.08 2.99
N ALA A 53 8.39 0.30 4.04
CA ALA A 53 7.58 -0.87 4.39
C ALA A 53 7.48 -1.06 5.91
N ALA A 54 6.43 -1.75 6.37
CA ALA A 54 6.34 -2.25 7.72
C ALA A 54 7.36 -3.40 7.94
N LEU A 55 7.83 -3.54 9.18
CA LEU A 55 8.93 -4.46 9.52
C LEU A 55 8.40 -5.84 9.95
N GLY A 56 7.84 -6.60 8.99
CA GLY A 56 7.34 -7.96 9.26
C GLY A 56 6.12 -7.98 10.20
N THR A 57 5.35 -6.90 10.22
CA THR A 57 4.09 -6.77 10.95
C THR A 57 3.01 -6.18 10.04
N ALA A 58 1.74 -6.41 10.38
CA ALA A 58 0.65 -5.71 9.72
C ALA A 58 0.80 -4.18 9.89
N PHE A 59 0.29 -3.42 8.93
CA PHE A 59 0.24 -1.97 9.02
C PHE A 59 -0.68 -1.53 10.17
N THR A 60 -0.24 -0.56 10.97
CA THR A 60 -0.92 -0.10 12.20
C THR A 60 -1.22 1.40 12.16
N SER A 61 -2.09 1.88 13.06
CA SER A 61 -2.32 3.32 13.27
C SER A 61 -1.03 4.06 13.66
N GLY A 62 -0.13 3.43 14.42
CA GLY A 62 1.17 4.00 14.75
C GLY A 62 2.02 4.28 13.50
N HIS A 63 1.97 3.42 12.48
CA HIS A 63 2.59 3.67 11.19
C HIS A 63 1.91 4.82 10.43
N GLY A 64 0.57 4.91 10.48
CA GLY A 64 -0.20 6.00 9.88
C GLY A 64 0.17 7.35 10.48
N THR A 65 0.15 7.45 11.81
CA THR A 65 0.59 8.64 12.56
C THR A 65 2.03 9.03 12.22
N LEU A 66 2.92 8.03 12.05
CA LEU A 66 4.32 8.29 11.68
C LEU A 66 4.42 8.86 10.26
N LEU A 67 3.70 8.29 9.28
CA LEU A 67 3.69 8.76 7.89
C LEU A 67 3.15 10.18 7.78
N LYS A 68 2.11 10.54 8.54
CA LYS A 68 1.49 11.87 8.53
C LYS A 68 2.46 13.00 8.85
N ARG A 69 3.55 12.71 9.58
CA ARG A 69 4.59 13.71 9.87
C ARG A 69 5.42 14.12 8.66
N TYR A 70 5.43 13.28 7.60
CA TYR A 70 6.32 13.44 6.44
C TYR A 70 5.60 13.64 5.12
N THR A 71 4.33 13.24 5.04
CA THR A 71 3.55 13.36 3.81
C THR A 71 2.06 13.49 4.09
N GLU A 72 1.33 14.01 3.11
CA GLU A 72 -0.13 13.96 3.06
C GLU A 72 -0.64 12.91 2.06
N ASN A 73 0.27 12.33 1.26
CA ASN A 73 -0.10 11.43 0.16
C ASN A 73 0.66 10.10 0.28
N VAL A 74 -0.08 9.01 0.33
CA VAL A 74 0.48 7.64 0.38
C VAL A 74 0.01 6.85 -0.83
N ILE A 75 0.93 6.14 -1.46
CA ILE A 75 0.64 5.18 -2.52
C ILE A 75 0.91 3.78 -1.96
N LEU A 76 -0.13 2.94 -1.94
CA LEU A 76 0.00 1.54 -1.55
C LEU A 76 0.50 0.72 -2.74
N SER A 77 1.61 0.02 -2.56
CA SER A 77 2.26 -0.84 -3.55
C SER A 77 2.50 -2.22 -2.93
N PHE A 78 1.41 -2.98 -2.77
CA PHE A 78 1.41 -4.33 -2.22
C PHE A 78 1.28 -5.36 -3.33
N ASP A 79 1.50 -6.63 -3.00
CA ASP A 79 1.39 -7.73 -3.95
C ASP A 79 0.04 -7.73 -4.67
N SER A 80 0.04 -8.13 -5.94
CA SER A 80 -1.17 -8.16 -6.78
C SER A 80 -2.10 -9.35 -6.48
N ASP A 81 -1.72 -10.21 -5.53
CA ASP A 81 -2.52 -11.37 -5.12
C ASP A 81 -3.65 -11.00 -4.13
N GLU A 82 -4.48 -11.98 -3.78
CA GLU A 82 -5.59 -11.76 -2.83
C GLU A 82 -5.11 -11.34 -1.43
N ALA A 83 -3.92 -11.78 -0.99
CA ALA A 83 -3.40 -11.42 0.32
C ALA A 83 -3.01 -9.95 0.36
N GLY A 84 -2.31 -9.47 -0.67
CA GLY A 84 -1.97 -8.06 -0.85
C GLY A 84 -3.22 -7.19 -1.00
N GLN A 85 -4.23 -7.63 -1.77
CA GLN A 85 -5.50 -6.90 -1.87
C GLN A 85 -6.20 -6.75 -0.50
N ARG A 86 -6.23 -7.82 0.30
CA ARG A 86 -6.78 -7.76 1.67
C ARG A 86 -5.97 -6.84 2.58
N ALA A 87 -4.65 -6.82 2.42
CA ALA A 87 -3.78 -5.93 3.17
C ALA A 87 -4.02 -4.45 2.80
N ILE A 88 -4.18 -4.14 1.50
CA ILE A 88 -4.57 -2.80 1.03
C ILE A 88 -5.90 -2.36 1.65
N LEU A 89 -6.93 -3.22 1.59
CA LEU A 89 -8.25 -2.91 2.15
C LEU A 89 -8.20 -2.61 3.66
N ARG A 90 -7.28 -3.26 4.40
CA ARG A 90 -7.07 -2.97 5.83
C ARG A 90 -6.28 -1.69 6.08
N ALA A 91 -5.34 -1.36 5.21
CA ALA A 91 -4.50 -0.16 5.37
C ALA A 91 -5.25 1.14 5.01
N ILE A 92 -6.17 1.11 4.05
CA ILE A 92 -6.93 2.29 3.59
C ILE A 92 -7.62 3.02 4.73
N PRO A 93 -8.48 2.39 5.57
CA PRO A 93 -9.16 3.10 6.66
C PRO A 93 -8.18 3.68 7.68
N ILE A 94 -7.13 2.95 8.04
CA ILE A 94 -6.11 3.42 8.98
C ILE A 94 -5.44 4.70 8.48
N LEU A 95 -5.08 4.74 7.19
CA LEU A 95 -4.44 5.91 6.59
C LEU A 95 -5.40 7.09 6.46
N LYS A 96 -6.67 6.82 6.10
CA LYS A 96 -7.71 7.86 6.02
C LYS A 96 -8.04 8.48 7.38
N GLU A 97 -8.11 7.69 8.44
CA GLU A 97 -8.32 8.16 9.82
C GLU A 97 -7.23 9.13 10.27
N GLU A 98 -5.99 8.93 9.81
CA GLU A 98 -4.88 9.88 10.01
C GLU A 98 -4.92 11.09 9.07
N GLY A 99 -5.95 11.22 8.23
CA GLY A 99 -6.11 12.33 7.27
C GLY A 99 -5.13 12.28 6.10
N LEU A 100 -4.71 11.08 5.69
CA LEU A 100 -3.84 10.86 4.53
C LEU A 100 -4.68 10.59 3.27
N THR A 101 -4.24 11.15 2.16
CA THR A 101 -4.77 10.81 0.83
C THR A 101 -4.13 9.51 0.37
N VAL A 102 -4.97 8.52 0.03
CA VAL A 102 -4.51 7.17 -0.33
C VAL A 102 -4.78 6.87 -1.78
N ARG A 103 -3.76 6.45 -2.50
CA ARG A 103 -3.84 5.87 -3.84
C ARG A 103 -3.29 4.45 -3.82
N VAL A 104 -3.65 3.66 -4.81
CA VAL A 104 -3.24 2.25 -4.95
C VAL A 104 -2.57 2.06 -6.29
N LEU A 105 -1.39 1.47 -6.28
CA LEU A 105 -0.62 1.12 -7.46
C LEU A 105 -1.09 -0.24 -8.00
N ASP A 106 -1.46 -0.28 -9.26
CA ASP A 106 -1.79 -1.53 -9.96
C ASP A 106 -0.54 -2.02 -10.71
N LEU A 107 0.03 -3.12 -10.25
CA LEU A 107 1.24 -3.72 -10.83
C LEU A 107 0.92 -4.82 -11.86
N THR A 108 -0.35 -5.14 -12.08
CA THR A 108 -0.77 -6.19 -13.02
C THR A 108 -0.12 -6.02 -14.39
N PRO A 109 0.42 -7.08 -15.04
CA PRO A 109 0.34 -8.50 -14.66
C PRO A 109 1.43 -9.00 -13.70
N TYR A 110 2.32 -8.15 -13.21
CA TYR A 110 3.39 -8.52 -12.30
C TYR A 110 2.89 -8.63 -10.87
N LYS A 111 3.55 -9.49 -10.09
CA LYS A 111 3.16 -9.76 -8.71
C LYS A 111 3.50 -8.59 -7.79
N ASP A 112 4.71 -8.10 -7.86
CA ASP A 112 5.30 -7.15 -6.94
C ASP A 112 6.15 -6.09 -7.66
N PRO A 113 6.63 -5.03 -6.96
CA PRO A 113 7.48 -4.00 -7.56
C PRO A 113 8.78 -4.52 -8.15
N ASP A 114 9.39 -5.54 -7.56
CA ASP A 114 10.67 -6.09 -8.02
C ASP A 114 10.52 -6.76 -9.39
N GLU A 115 9.50 -7.63 -9.54
CA GLU A 115 9.18 -8.24 -10.83
C GLU A 115 8.82 -7.18 -11.88
N PHE A 116 8.04 -6.16 -11.51
CA PHE A 116 7.65 -5.09 -12.43
C PHE A 116 8.87 -4.33 -12.94
N ILE A 117 9.78 -3.93 -12.05
CA ILE A 117 10.99 -3.19 -12.40
C ILE A 117 11.89 -4.05 -13.29
N LYS A 118 12.07 -5.33 -13.00
CA LYS A 118 12.86 -6.27 -13.81
C LYS A 118 12.26 -6.46 -15.21
N GLY A 119 10.93 -6.49 -15.31
CA GLY A 119 10.23 -6.71 -16.58
C GLY A 119 10.14 -5.48 -17.47
N LEU A 120 9.82 -4.31 -16.93
CA LEU A 120 9.47 -3.11 -17.68
C LEU A 120 10.37 -1.89 -17.38
N GLY A 121 11.16 -1.96 -16.31
CA GLY A 121 12.09 -0.90 -15.92
C GLY A 121 11.44 0.21 -15.07
N ALA A 122 12.33 1.07 -14.52
CA ALA A 122 11.93 2.14 -13.59
C ALA A 122 11.04 3.20 -14.24
N GLN A 123 11.25 3.51 -15.53
CA GLN A 123 10.44 4.52 -16.22
C GLN A 123 8.97 4.11 -16.35
N ALA A 124 8.73 2.83 -16.67
CA ALA A 124 7.37 2.28 -16.73
C ALA A 124 6.69 2.31 -15.34
N LEU A 125 7.45 2.03 -14.27
CA LEU A 125 6.95 2.13 -12.91
C LEU A 125 6.59 3.57 -12.53
N GLU A 126 7.38 4.57 -12.92
CA GLU A 126 7.06 5.97 -12.68
C GLU A 126 5.75 6.37 -13.37
N GLU A 127 5.49 5.88 -14.57
CA GLU A 127 4.21 6.08 -15.26
C GLU A 127 3.04 5.41 -14.53
N ARG A 128 3.25 4.21 -13.99
CA ARG A 128 2.24 3.52 -13.17
C ARG A 128 1.93 4.30 -11.89
N ILE A 129 2.96 4.81 -11.20
CA ILE A 129 2.82 5.63 -10.01
C ILE A 129 1.97 6.89 -10.30
N ARG A 130 2.21 7.56 -11.41
CA ARG A 130 1.40 8.71 -11.84
C ARG A 130 -0.07 8.35 -12.08
N LYS A 131 -0.34 7.14 -12.58
CA LYS A 131 -1.67 6.60 -12.88
C LYS A 131 -2.30 5.83 -11.71
N ALA A 132 -1.66 5.82 -10.52
CA ALA A 132 -2.19 5.12 -9.36
C ALA A 132 -3.63 5.56 -9.07
N MET A 133 -4.52 4.58 -8.91
CA MET A 133 -5.95 4.83 -8.72
C MET A 133 -6.26 5.31 -7.31
N SER A 134 -7.35 6.03 -7.11
CA SER A 134 -7.81 6.40 -5.77
C SER A 134 -8.20 5.16 -4.97
N SER A 135 -8.08 5.24 -3.64
CA SER A 135 -8.51 4.16 -2.74
C SER A 135 -9.98 3.77 -2.95
N PHE A 136 -10.84 4.74 -3.26
CA PHE A 136 -12.23 4.48 -3.58
C PHE A 136 -12.38 3.60 -4.83
N MET A 137 -11.73 3.98 -5.94
CA MET A 137 -11.80 3.18 -7.18
C MET A 137 -11.22 1.78 -7.02
N PHE A 138 -10.19 1.62 -6.19
CA PHE A 138 -9.66 0.30 -5.86
C PHE A 138 -10.69 -0.55 -5.11
N GLN A 139 -11.35 0.00 -4.09
CA GLN A 139 -12.39 -0.70 -3.34
C GLN A 139 -13.56 -1.11 -4.24
N VAL A 140 -14.00 -0.23 -5.14
CA VAL A 140 -15.04 -0.54 -6.13
C VAL A 140 -14.58 -1.66 -7.08
N LYS A 141 -13.34 -1.62 -7.57
CA LYS A 141 -12.76 -2.66 -8.43
C LYS A 141 -12.75 -4.03 -7.73
N VAL A 142 -12.32 -4.07 -6.47
CA VAL A 142 -12.30 -5.32 -5.67
C VAL A 142 -13.72 -5.81 -5.40
N ALA A 143 -14.65 -4.92 -5.06
CA ALA A 143 -16.06 -5.27 -4.88
C ALA A 143 -16.65 -5.84 -6.17
N ALA A 144 -16.43 -5.18 -7.32
CA ALA A 144 -16.94 -5.63 -8.61
C ALA A 144 -16.48 -7.06 -8.97
N GLY A 145 -15.25 -7.43 -8.60
CA GLY A 145 -14.72 -8.78 -8.86
C GLY A 145 -15.39 -9.90 -8.06
N ARG A 146 -16.23 -9.57 -7.05
CA ARG A 146 -16.98 -10.55 -6.24
C ARG A 146 -18.37 -10.86 -6.77
N TYR A 147 -18.87 -10.06 -7.71
CA TYR A 147 -20.22 -10.13 -8.22
C TYR A 147 -20.25 -10.47 -9.69
N ASP A 148 -21.19 -11.33 -10.07
CA ASP A 148 -21.46 -11.60 -11.48
C ASP A 148 -22.18 -10.39 -12.09
N GLN A 149 -21.52 -9.76 -13.07
CA GLN A 149 -22.05 -8.57 -13.72
C GLN A 149 -23.13 -8.89 -14.77
N ASP A 150 -23.29 -10.15 -15.15
CA ASP A 150 -24.30 -10.61 -16.09
C ASP A 150 -25.61 -11.04 -15.37
N ASP A 151 -25.54 -11.30 -14.06
CA ASP A 151 -26.71 -11.60 -13.23
C ASP A 151 -27.34 -10.35 -12.62
N PRO A 152 -28.63 -10.05 -12.88
CA PRO A 152 -29.31 -8.83 -12.38
C PRO A 152 -29.34 -8.69 -10.87
N GLU A 153 -29.47 -9.81 -10.14
CA GLU A 153 -29.52 -9.79 -8.67
C GLU A 153 -28.14 -9.47 -8.09
N SER A 154 -27.11 -10.14 -8.58
CA SER A 154 -25.71 -9.92 -8.22
C SER A 154 -25.28 -8.47 -8.52
N LYS A 155 -25.70 -7.93 -9.67
CA LYS A 155 -25.46 -6.53 -10.04
C LYS A 155 -26.12 -5.54 -9.08
N THR A 156 -27.32 -5.83 -8.62
CA THR A 156 -28.02 -4.99 -7.62
C THR A 156 -27.28 -5.00 -6.29
N GLN A 157 -26.80 -6.17 -5.86
CA GLN A 157 -25.99 -6.31 -4.64
C GLN A 157 -24.69 -5.51 -4.74
N PHE A 158 -24.00 -5.58 -5.89
CA PHE A 158 -22.82 -4.75 -6.14
C PHE A 158 -23.12 -3.26 -6.05
N GLN A 159 -24.24 -2.78 -6.66
CA GLN A 159 -24.63 -1.37 -6.57
C GLN A 159 -24.84 -0.91 -5.14
N HIS A 160 -25.46 -1.74 -4.30
CA HIS A 160 -25.63 -1.45 -2.88
C HIS A 160 -24.29 -1.40 -2.12
N GLU A 161 -23.35 -2.30 -2.40
CA GLU A 161 -22.02 -2.25 -1.80
C GLU A 161 -21.24 -1.00 -2.24
N ALA A 162 -21.27 -0.69 -3.53
CA ALA A 162 -20.60 0.50 -4.08
C ALA A 162 -21.19 1.80 -3.48
N ALA A 163 -22.50 1.88 -3.28
CA ALA A 163 -23.14 3.02 -2.64
C ALA A 163 -22.72 3.19 -1.16
N LYS A 164 -22.53 2.09 -0.43
CA LYS A 164 -21.99 2.15 0.94
C LYS A 164 -20.55 2.69 0.98
N LEU A 165 -19.72 2.35 -0.01
CA LEU A 165 -18.35 2.88 -0.10
C LEU A 165 -18.31 4.40 -0.36
N LEU A 166 -19.36 4.99 -0.95
CA LEU A 166 -19.47 6.44 -1.16
C LEU A 166 -19.85 7.19 0.13
N ALA A 167 -20.44 6.50 1.10
CA ALA A 167 -20.90 7.09 2.35
C ALA A 167 -19.83 7.10 3.46
N THR A 168 -18.65 6.49 3.21
CA THR A 168 -17.49 6.42 4.12
C THR A 168 -16.32 7.25 3.61
#